data_8851ad8237b0b9e585819167a7e7c849
#
_entry.id   8851ad8237b0b9e585819167a7e7c849
#
_cell.length_a   1.000
_cell.length_b   1.000
_cell.length_c   1.000
_cell.angle_alpha   90.00
_cell.angle_beta   90.00
_cell.angle_gamma   90.00
#
_symmetry.space_group_name_H-M   'P 1'
#
loop_
_entity.id
_entity.type
_entity.pdbx_description
1 polymer ?
#
loop_
_entity_poly.entity_id
_entity_poly.type
_entity_poly.pdbx_seq_one_letter_code
_entity_poly.pdbx_strand_id
1 'polypeptide(L)'
;MDNPAIKHITHVNLSRGFRGGERQTLNLIEGLSALGLAQTLVCRDGAELQARAAAIGVPSRSVAHPVLGHLGVEATQIIHVHEARAAYWAALESIVRGVPYLITRRIPNPLSGTALTRFVYRRASQLVGVSNDVARRMGATTGRAPITILDSCTALPVNAATVAALRGSFGAGPVIGHVGALQDHHKGQSILIEAFQRLCHAYPDARLVFVGEGPDRGRFEQLAGGDPRIVFAGFQSNVGDWMAAMDVFAFPSREEGLGSSVLDAMLIGVPVVTSDAGGLPELNVNQCNSLMVPNLDPAQWDRAIRQVLADPAYRARLTAAAGSFAQANDVAAMTKRYLDVYRDILTMT
;
A
#
# COMPACT_ATOMS: atom_id res chain seq x y z
N MET A 1 -32.12 -15.14 -7.74
CA MET A 1 -32.25 -14.54 -6.38
C MET A 1 -31.83 -13.10 -6.52
N ASP A 2 -32.70 -12.16 -6.20
CA ASP A 2 -32.38 -10.75 -6.27
C ASP A 2 -31.23 -10.45 -5.30
N ASN A 3 -30.13 -9.91 -5.82
CA ASN A 3 -28.96 -9.59 -5.06
C ASN A 3 -29.29 -8.40 -4.13
N PRO A 4 -29.11 -8.50 -2.79
CA PRO A 4 -29.57 -7.46 -1.88
C PRO A 4 -28.91 -6.13 -2.20
N ALA A 5 -29.73 -5.08 -2.31
CA ALA A 5 -29.23 -3.74 -2.55
C ALA A 5 -28.44 -3.23 -1.35
N ILE A 6 -27.18 -2.81 -1.57
CA ILE A 6 -26.36 -2.15 -0.56
C ILE A 6 -26.86 -0.72 -0.40
N LYS A 7 -27.41 -0.37 0.76
CA LYS A 7 -27.96 0.96 1.03
C LYS A 7 -26.92 1.90 1.69
N HIS A 8 -26.11 1.39 2.61
CA HIS A 8 -25.16 2.22 3.33
C HIS A 8 -23.99 1.40 3.90
N ILE A 9 -22.77 1.90 3.75
CA ILE A 9 -21.53 1.32 4.26
C ILE A 9 -20.86 2.31 5.22
N THR A 10 -20.45 1.84 6.40
CA THR A 10 -19.61 2.63 7.31
C THR A 10 -18.17 2.15 7.26
N HIS A 11 -17.27 2.98 6.77
CA HIS A 11 -15.83 2.75 6.84
C HIS A 11 -15.27 3.21 8.17
N VAL A 12 -14.40 2.42 8.80
CA VAL A 12 -13.77 2.80 10.07
C VAL A 12 -12.25 2.72 9.93
N ASN A 13 -11.60 3.87 10.07
CA ASN A 13 -10.14 3.99 10.09
C ASN A 13 -9.72 5.02 11.14
N LEU A 14 -9.16 4.56 12.26
CA LEU A 14 -8.77 5.39 13.40
C LEU A 14 -7.27 5.73 13.43
N SER A 15 -6.59 5.62 12.30
CA SER A 15 -5.19 6.06 12.14
C SER A 15 -5.06 7.58 12.28
N ARG A 16 -3.88 8.04 12.72
CA ARG A 16 -3.59 9.48 12.84
C ARG A 16 -2.94 10.09 11.60
N GLY A 17 -2.15 9.29 10.88
CA GLY A 17 -1.43 9.74 9.69
C GLY A 17 -2.17 9.38 8.40
N PHE A 18 -1.56 9.78 7.28
CA PHE A 18 -2.01 9.38 5.94
C PHE A 18 -0.87 8.66 5.22
N ARG A 19 -0.95 7.34 5.20
CA ARG A 19 0.03 6.44 4.59
C ARG A 19 -0.67 5.52 3.59
N GLY A 20 0.00 4.48 3.14
CA GLY A 20 -0.56 3.52 2.18
C GLY A 20 -1.91 2.94 2.59
N GLY A 21 -2.12 2.58 3.85
CA GLY A 21 -3.38 2.04 4.34
C GLY A 21 -4.55 3.04 4.27
N GLU A 22 -4.31 4.29 4.64
CA GLU A 22 -5.30 5.37 4.57
C GLU A 22 -5.60 5.74 3.11
N ARG A 23 -4.57 5.78 2.25
CA ARG A 23 -4.76 5.97 0.81
C ARG A 23 -5.64 4.86 0.22
N GLN A 24 -5.40 3.61 0.56
CA GLN A 24 -6.22 2.49 0.08
C GLN A 24 -7.66 2.51 0.65
N THR A 25 -7.84 3.03 1.86
CA THR A 25 -9.18 3.31 2.39
C THR A 25 -9.90 4.35 1.53
N LEU A 26 -9.21 5.45 1.21
CA LEU A 26 -9.75 6.51 0.36
C LEU A 26 -10.06 6.02 -1.05
N ASN A 27 -9.16 5.27 -1.68
CA ASN A 27 -9.36 4.69 -3.01
C ASN A 27 -10.66 3.84 -3.07
N LEU A 28 -10.90 3.02 -2.04
CA LEU A 28 -12.13 2.23 -1.98
C LEU A 28 -13.36 3.12 -1.81
N ILE A 29 -13.28 4.11 -0.94
CA ILE A 29 -14.37 5.10 -0.75
C ILE A 29 -14.68 5.83 -2.06
N GLU A 30 -13.69 6.27 -2.80
CA GLU A 30 -13.83 6.92 -4.12
C GLU A 30 -14.50 5.98 -5.14
N GLY A 31 -14.03 4.73 -5.22
CA GLY A 31 -14.61 3.74 -6.12
C GLY A 31 -16.07 3.44 -5.82
N LEU A 32 -16.45 3.35 -4.54
CA LEU A 32 -17.84 3.16 -4.12
C LEU A 32 -18.71 4.40 -4.35
N SER A 33 -18.13 5.61 -4.14
CA SER A 33 -18.81 6.89 -4.44
C SER A 33 -19.13 7.03 -5.92
N ALA A 34 -18.21 6.62 -6.79
CA ALA A 34 -18.42 6.62 -8.25
C ALA A 34 -19.59 5.71 -8.69
N LEU A 35 -19.95 4.74 -7.85
CA LEU A 35 -21.10 3.85 -8.06
C LEU A 35 -22.39 4.35 -7.37
N GLY A 36 -22.34 5.54 -6.76
CA GLY A 36 -23.50 6.17 -6.10
C GLY A 36 -23.88 5.54 -4.75
N LEU A 37 -23.00 4.76 -4.12
CA LEU A 37 -23.29 4.12 -2.84
C LEU A 37 -23.15 5.10 -1.68
N ALA A 38 -24.14 5.11 -0.80
CA ALA A 38 -24.09 5.92 0.42
C ALA A 38 -23.05 5.37 1.40
N GLN A 39 -22.19 6.26 1.92
CA GLN A 39 -21.07 5.90 2.79
C GLN A 39 -20.91 6.90 3.92
N THR A 40 -20.34 6.46 5.02
CA THR A 40 -19.86 7.33 6.12
C THR A 40 -18.47 6.86 6.54
N LEU A 41 -17.55 7.80 6.75
CA LEU A 41 -16.23 7.51 7.31
C LEU A 41 -16.22 7.81 8.81
N VAL A 42 -15.94 6.81 9.64
CA VAL A 42 -15.61 6.98 11.06
C VAL A 42 -14.09 7.05 11.18
N CYS A 43 -13.59 8.19 11.67
CA CYS A 43 -12.17 8.47 11.76
C CYS A 43 -11.83 9.26 13.03
N ARG A 44 -10.54 9.59 13.21
CA ARG A 44 -10.13 10.54 14.24
C ARG A 44 -10.34 11.96 13.78
N ASP A 45 -10.63 12.83 14.75
CA ASP A 45 -10.76 14.25 14.51
C ASP A 45 -9.44 14.85 13.97
N GLY A 46 -9.54 15.71 12.96
CA GLY A 46 -8.40 16.35 12.31
C GLY A 46 -7.49 15.39 11.53
N ALA A 47 -7.88 14.14 11.29
CA ALA A 47 -7.12 13.25 10.44
C ALA A 47 -7.14 13.71 8.98
N GLU A 48 -6.02 13.61 8.27
CA GLU A 48 -5.92 13.96 6.84
C GLU A 48 -6.93 13.15 5.99
N LEU A 49 -7.18 11.88 6.34
CA LEU A 49 -8.18 11.05 5.69
C LEU A 49 -9.59 11.69 5.78
N GLN A 50 -9.91 12.37 6.90
CA GLN A 50 -11.17 13.08 7.08
C GLN A 50 -11.34 14.21 6.05
N ALA A 51 -10.31 15.05 5.92
CA ALA A 51 -10.34 16.16 4.97
C ALA A 51 -10.47 15.68 3.51
N ARG A 52 -9.76 14.61 3.16
CA ARG A 52 -9.81 14.00 1.82
C ARG A 52 -11.15 13.35 1.52
N ALA A 53 -11.77 12.66 2.48
CA ALA A 53 -13.11 12.10 2.32
C ALA A 53 -14.17 13.20 2.15
N ALA A 54 -14.07 14.29 2.90
CA ALA A 54 -14.95 15.45 2.75
C ALA A 54 -14.82 16.11 1.36
N ALA A 55 -13.60 16.18 0.79
CA ALA A 55 -13.35 16.75 -0.53
C ALA A 55 -14.06 15.97 -1.66
N ILE A 56 -14.37 14.70 -1.46
CA ILE A 56 -15.13 13.85 -2.40
C ILE A 56 -16.61 13.68 -1.98
N GLY A 57 -17.09 14.52 -1.04
CA GLY A 57 -18.49 14.54 -0.62
C GLY A 57 -18.92 13.39 0.31
N VAL A 58 -17.98 12.61 0.87
CA VAL A 58 -18.31 11.54 1.81
C VAL A 58 -18.35 12.10 3.23
N PRO A 59 -19.51 12.00 3.94
CA PRO A 59 -19.62 12.48 5.30
C PRO A 59 -18.70 11.69 6.23
N SER A 60 -18.11 12.41 7.19
CA SER A 60 -17.27 11.80 8.19
C SER A 60 -17.77 12.08 9.60
N ARG A 61 -17.45 11.16 10.50
CA ARG A 61 -17.71 11.26 11.91
C ARG A 61 -16.44 11.05 12.71
N SER A 62 -16.13 12.02 13.56
CA SER A 62 -14.98 11.93 14.45
C SER A 62 -15.29 11.08 15.69
N VAL A 63 -14.33 10.25 16.07
CA VAL A 63 -14.39 9.41 17.27
C VAL A 63 -13.23 9.78 18.19
N ALA A 64 -13.53 10.57 19.22
CA ALA A 64 -12.57 10.92 20.26
C ALA A 64 -12.36 9.79 21.27
N HIS A 65 -13.42 9.05 21.59
CA HIS A 65 -13.41 7.95 22.57
C HIS A 65 -14.05 6.69 21.96
N PRO A 66 -13.41 5.52 22.02
CA PRO A 66 -13.90 4.30 21.36
C PRO A 66 -15.29 3.86 21.83
N VAL A 67 -15.67 4.07 23.09
CA VAL A 67 -17.00 3.70 23.60
C VAL A 67 -18.03 4.80 23.35
N LEU A 68 -17.74 6.06 23.68
CA LEU A 68 -18.68 7.18 23.49
C LEU A 68 -18.90 7.49 21.98
N GLY A 69 -17.98 7.12 21.15
CA GLY A 69 -18.07 7.25 19.69
C GLY A 69 -19.22 6.48 19.05
N HIS A 70 -19.87 5.55 19.78
CA HIS A 70 -21.04 4.81 19.30
C HIS A 70 -22.37 5.55 19.46
N LEU A 71 -22.41 6.64 20.25
CA LEU A 71 -23.63 7.42 20.42
C LEU A 71 -24.00 8.16 19.14
N GLY A 72 -25.23 7.97 18.67
CA GLY A 72 -25.77 8.66 17.49
C GLY A 72 -25.21 8.18 16.14
N VAL A 73 -24.66 6.98 16.02
CA VAL A 73 -24.30 6.38 14.72
C VAL A 73 -25.57 6.14 13.91
N GLU A 74 -25.56 6.58 12.65
CA GLU A 74 -26.64 6.34 11.70
C GLU A 74 -26.79 4.85 11.40
N ALA A 75 -27.97 4.48 10.91
CA ALA A 75 -28.23 3.12 10.46
C ALA A 75 -27.30 2.75 9.32
N THR A 76 -26.47 1.74 9.52
CA THR A 76 -25.60 1.17 8.49
C THR A 76 -25.93 -0.30 8.31
N GLN A 77 -25.71 -0.81 7.10
CA GLN A 77 -25.89 -2.23 6.82
C GLN A 77 -24.61 -3.04 7.02
N ILE A 78 -23.46 -2.43 6.78
CA ILE A 78 -22.15 -3.09 6.88
C ILE A 78 -21.13 -2.10 7.45
N ILE A 79 -20.26 -2.58 8.32
CA ILE A 79 -19.09 -1.85 8.78
C ILE A 79 -17.84 -2.44 8.12
N HIS A 80 -17.04 -1.61 7.45
CA HIS A 80 -15.76 -2.01 6.90
C HIS A 80 -14.60 -1.43 7.73
N VAL A 81 -13.85 -2.30 8.36
CA VAL A 81 -12.71 -1.99 9.22
C VAL A 81 -11.42 -1.99 8.40
N HIS A 82 -10.66 -0.89 8.46
CA HIS A 82 -9.44 -0.70 7.68
C HIS A 82 -8.15 -0.75 8.50
N GLU A 83 -8.23 -0.78 9.84
CA GLU A 83 -7.06 -0.90 10.70
C GLU A 83 -7.40 -1.62 12.03
N ALA A 84 -6.37 -2.05 12.77
CA ALA A 84 -6.55 -2.99 13.88
C ALA A 84 -7.40 -2.43 15.05
N ARG A 85 -7.28 -1.13 15.36
CA ARG A 85 -8.02 -0.51 16.47
C ARG A 85 -9.50 -0.34 16.16
N ALA A 86 -9.81 -0.06 14.89
CA ALA A 86 -11.18 0.04 14.41
C ALA A 86 -11.96 -1.27 14.55
N ALA A 87 -11.27 -2.42 14.58
CA ALA A 87 -11.92 -3.72 14.76
C ALA A 87 -12.65 -3.85 16.09
N TYR A 88 -12.12 -3.27 17.16
CA TYR A 88 -12.78 -3.27 18.48
C TYR A 88 -14.03 -2.39 18.49
N TRP A 89 -13.97 -1.25 17.81
CA TRP A 89 -15.12 -0.38 17.61
C TRP A 89 -16.23 -1.10 16.85
N ALA A 90 -15.91 -1.73 15.72
CA ALA A 90 -16.87 -2.46 14.88
C ALA A 90 -17.47 -3.67 15.62
N ALA A 91 -16.68 -4.39 16.41
CA ALA A 91 -17.17 -5.51 17.22
C ALA A 91 -18.22 -5.05 18.25
N LEU A 92 -18.02 -3.89 18.87
CA LEU A 92 -19.00 -3.33 19.81
C LEU A 92 -20.31 -2.94 19.09
N GLU A 93 -20.23 -2.28 17.92
CA GLU A 93 -21.42 -2.00 17.07
C GLU A 93 -22.15 -3.29 16.68
N SER A 94 -21.42 -4.32 16.30
CA SER A 94 -21.99 -5.61 15.94
C SER A 94 -22.69 -6.29 17.13
N ILE A 95 -22.17 -6.14 18.34
CA ILE A 95 -22.79 -6.72 19.55
C ILE A 95 -24.07 -5.95 19.92
N VAL A 96 -24.01 -4.62 19.88
CA VAL A 96 -25.10 -3.76 20.35
C VAL A 96 -26.23 -3.63 19.35
N ARG A 97 -25.91 -3.57 18.05
CA ARG A 97 -26.88 -3.25 16.97
C ARG A 97 -27.08 -4.37 15.95
N GLY A 98 -26.35 -5.48 16.07
CA GLY A 98 -26.44 -6.60 15.13
C GLY A 98 -25.81 -6.31 13.76
N VAL A 99 -25.09 -5.19 13.56
CA VAL A 99 -24.51 -4.82 12.28
C VAL A 99 -23.33 -5.74 11.94
N PRO A 100 -23.33 -6.42 10.77
CA PRO A 100 -22.20 -7.22 10.33
C PRO A 100 -21.00 -6.35 10.00
N TYR A 101 -19.79 -6.87 10.22
CA TYR A 101 -18.56 -6.17 9.86
C TYR A 101 -17.54 -7.09 9.20
N LEU A 102 -16.73 -6.50 8.32
CA LEU A 102 -15.54 -7.14 7.76
C LEU A 102 -14.29 -6.37 8.18
N ILE A 103 -13.16 -7.07 8.18
CA ILE A 103 -11.86 -6.51 8.52
C ILE A 103 -10.90 -6.70 7.36
N THR A 104 -10.37 -5.61 6.81
CA THR A 104 -9.23 -5.64 5.87
C THR A 104 -7.94 -5.36 6.63
N ARG A 105 -6.97 -6.28 6.51
CA ARG A 105 -5.65 -6.16 7.11
C ARG A 105 -4.60 -5.93 6.03
N ARG A 106 -3.76 -4.87 6.23
CA ARG A 106 -2.74 -4.42 5.28
C ARG A 106 -1.30 -4.58 5.76
N ILE A 107 -1.11 -5.03 7.00
CA ILE A 107 0.22 -5.16 7.60
C ILE A 107 0.54 -6.63 7.88
N PRO A 108 1.79 -7.08 7.65
CA PRO A 108 2.20 -8.47 7.84
C PRO A 108 2.41 -8.85 9.32
N ASN A 109 2.52 -7.87 10.23
CA ASN A 109 2.74 -8.12 11.64
C ASN A 109 1.70 -9.11 12.20
N PRO A 110 2.10 -10.07 13.03
CA PRO A 110 1.17 -11.02 13.61
C PRO A 110 0.09 -10.31 14.43
N LEU A 111 -1.11 -10.88 14.44
CA LEU A 111 -2.17 -10.43 15.34
C LEU A 111 -1.75 -10.68 16.78
N SER A 112 -2.15 -9.76 17.68
CA SER A 112 -2.05 -10.03 19.11
C SER A 112 -2.80 -11.32 19.44
N GLY A 113 -2.13 -12.25 20.10
CA GLY A 113 -2.70 -13.53 20.51
C GLY A 113 -3.69 -13.47 21.68
N THR A 114 -4.13 -12.27 22.10
CA THR A 114 -5.08 -12.13 23.21
C THR A 114 -6.44 -12.73 22.86
N ALA A 115 -7.15 -13.22 23.88
CA ALA A 115 -8.49 -13.77 23.72
C ALA A 115 -9.45 -12.73 23.11
N LEU A 116 -9.34 -11.46 23.52
CA LEU A 116 -10.15 -10.37 23.00
C LEU A 116 -9.89 -10.12 21.50
N THR A 117 -8.63 -10.05 21.06
CA THR A 117 -8.30 -9.90 19.62
C THR A 117 -8.86 -11.07 18.82
N ARG A 118 -8.65 -12.31 19.30
CA ARG A 118 -9.21 -13.49 18.63
C ARG A 118 -10.72 -13.47 18.55
N PHE A 119 -11.41 -13.07 19.62
CA PHE A 119 -12.85 -12.93 19.64
C PHE A 119 -13.32 -11.91 18.59
N VAL A 120 -12.76 -10.71 18.58
CA VAL A 120 -13.09 -9.63 17.63
C VAL A 120 -12.91 -10.08 16.17
N TYR A 121 -11.79 -10.71 15.86
CA TYR A 121 -11.52 -11.16 14.50
C TYR A 121 -12.37 -12.38 14.09
N ARG A 122 -12.67 -13.29 15.02
CA ARG A 122 -13.55 -14.45 14.75
C ARG A 122 -15.00 -14.06 14.54
N ARG A 123 -15.46 -12.99 15.20
CA ARG A 123 -16.83 -12.48 15.09
C ARG A 123 -17.07 -11.74 13.77
N ALA A 124 -16.05 -11.21 13.12
CA ALA A 124 -16.19 -10.54 11.83
C ALA A 124 -16.89 -11.45 10.82
N SER A 125 -17.83 -10.92 10.04
CA SER A 125 -18.51 -11.68 8.96
C SER A 125 -17.52 -12.16 7.92
N GLN A 126 -16.53 -11.30 7.55
CA GLN A 126 -15.44 -11.65 6.64
C GLN A 126 -14.12 -11.06 7.08
N LEU A 127 -13.03 -11.80 6.83
CA LEU A 127 -11.65 -11.36 6.99
C LEU A 127 -11.00 -11.26 5.61
N VAL A 128 -10.35 -10.13 5.33
CA VAL A 128 -9.66 -9.85 4.08
C VAL A 128 -8.20 -9.53 4.35
N GLY A 129 -7.29 -10.24 3.70
CA GLY A 129 -5.88 -9.88 3.63
C GLY A 129 -5.57 -9.18 2.31
N VAL A 130 -4.70 -8.17 2.33
CA VAL A 130 -4.27 -7.51 1.07
C VAL A 130 -3.30 -8.36 0.26
N SER A 131 -2.86 -9.47 0.81
CA SER A 131 -2.04 -10.49 0.17
C SER A 131 -2.34 -11.86 0.79
N ASN A 132 -1.97 -12.94 0.09
CA ASN A 132 -2.09 -14.29 0.61
C ASN A 132 -1.21 -14.50 1.85
N ASP A 133 -0.05 -13.82 1.93
CA ASP A 133 0.79 -13.86 3.12
C ASP A 133 0.07 -13.25 4.33
N VAL A 134 -0.54 -12.07 4.17
CA VAL A 134 -1.32 -11.42 5.24
C VAL A 134 -2.55 -12.26 5.61
N ALA A 135 -3.27 -12.80 4.63
CA ALA A 135 -4.43 -13.66 4.85
C ALA A 135 -4.03 -14.93 5.63
N ARG A 136 -2.96 -15.61 5.22
CA ARG A 136 -2.43 -16.80 5.90
C ARG A 136 -2.03 -16.53 7.36
N ARG A 137 -1.29 -15.43 7.62
CA ARG A 137 -0.89 -15.03 8.98
C ARG A 137 -2.10 -14.73 9.87
N MET A 138 -3.11 -14.04 9.30
CA MET A 138 -4.36 -13.77 10.00
C MET A 138 -5.13 -15.07 10.28
N GLY A 139 -5.21 -15.96 9.31
CA GLY A 139 -5.85 -17.28 9.43
C GLY A 139 -5.20 -18.14 10.52
N ALA A 140 -3.87 -18.17 10.58
CA ALA A 140 -3.13 -18.91 11.59
C ALA A 140 -3.47 -18.47 13.03
N THR A 141 -3.72 -17.18 13.26
CA THR A 141 -4.09 -16.66 14.59
C THR A 141 -5.56 -16.85 14.91
N THR A 142 -6.44 -16.73 13.92
CA THR A 142 -7.90 -16.72 14.11
C THR A 142 -8.55 -18.09 13.96
N GLY A 143 -7.91 -19.02 13.26
CA GLY A 143 -8.49 -20.32 12.87
C GLY A 143 -9.58 -20.20 11.81
N ARG A 144 -9.67 -19.05 11.10
CA ARG A 144 -10.59 -18.81 9.97
C ARG A 144 -9.84 -18.85 8.65
N ALA A 145 -10.56 -18.88 7.54
CA ALA A 145 -10.03 -18.76 6.18
C ALA A 145 -10.29 -17.35 5.63
N PRO A 146 -9.37 -16.39 5.78
CA PRO A 146 -9.52 -15.06 5.17
C PRO A 146 -9.42 -15.18 3.65
N ILE A 147 -10.12 -14.29 2.94
CA ILE A 147 -9.94 -14.12 1.50
C ILE A 147 -8.84 -13.08 1.21
N THR A 148 -8.33 -13.08 -0.01
CA THR A 148 -7.35 -12.10 -0.47
C THR A 148 -7.98 -11.14 -1.45
N ILE A 149 -7.84 -9.82 -1.17
CA ILE A 149 -8.14 -8.73 -2.11
C ILE A 149 -6.95 -7.79 -2.13
N LEU A 150 -6.25 -7.74 -3.25
CA LEU A 150 -5.10 -6.86 -3.42
C LEU A 150 -5.51 -5.38 -3.30
N ASP A 151 -4.66 -4.57 -2.67
CA ASP A 151 -4.80 -3.11 -2.73
C ASP A 151 -4.71 -2.63 -4.20
N SER A 152 -5.37 -1.51 -4.49
CA SER A 152 -5.37 -0.93 -5.83
C SER A 152 -4.13 -0.09 -6.10
N CYS A 153 -3.72 -0.02 -7.36
CA CYS A 153 -2.91 1.08 -7.84
C CYS A 153 -3.78 2.30 -8.12
N THR A 154 -3.19 3.48 -8.03
CA THR A 154 -3.85 4.75 -8.34
C THR A 154 -2.97 5.55 -9.27
N ALA A 155 -3.54 6.11 -10.33
CA ALA A 155 -2.82 7.02 -11.19
C ALA A 155 -2.35 8.24 -10.38
N LEU A 156 -1.06 8.29 -10.10
CA LEU A 156 -0.46 9.45 -9.46
C LEU A 156 -0.34 10.57 -10.49
N PRO A 157 -0.62 11.84 -10.14
CA PRO A 157 -0.36 12.97 -11.02
C PRO A 157 1.12 13.03 -11.40
N VAL A 158 1.40 13.23 -12.70
CA VAL A 158 2.75 13.40 -13.23
C VAL A 158 2.80 14.67 -14.06
N ASN A 159 3.67 15.60 -13.66
CA ASN A 159 3.93 16.84 -14.38
C ASN A 159 5.23 16.74 -15.17
N ALA A 160 5.15 16.73 -16.50
CA ALA A 160 6.29 16.56 -17.38
C ALA A 160 7.42 17.60 -17.18
N ALA A 161 7.07 18.86 -16.85
CA ALA A 161 8.06 19.90 -16.58
C ALA A 161 8.82 19.65 -15.28
N THR A 162 8.11 19.21 -14.23
CA THR A 162 8.73 18.82 -12.95
C THR A 162 9.63 17.60 -13.11
N VAL A 163 9.19 16.59 -13.86
CA VAL A 163 10.00 15.41 -14.17
C VAL A 163 11.28 15.80 -14.90
N ALA A 164 11.17 16.67 -15.92
CA ALA A 164 12.34 17.16 -16.68
C ALA A 164 13.32 17.92 -15.77
N ALA A 165 12.81 18.76 -14.86
CA ALA A 165 13.64 19.48 -13.91
C ALA A 165 14.36 18.55 -12.92
N LEU A 166 13.65 17.53 -12.38
CA LEU A 166 14.25 16.50 -11.53
C LEU A 166 15.34 15.72 -12.27
N ARG A 167 15.06 15.26 -13.49
CA ARG A 167 16.06 14.58 -14.33
C ARG A 167 17.28 15.45 -14.61
N GLY A 168 17.08 16.73 -14.91
CA GLY A 168 18.17 17.70 -15.11
C GLY A 168 19.05 17.86 -13.86
N SER A 169 18.45 17.85 -12.67
CA SER A 169 19.19 17.96 -11.40
C SER A 169 20.01 16.71 -11.06
N PHE A 170 19.60 15.53 -11.55
CA PHE A 170 20.31 14.27 -11.33
C PHE A 170 21.50 14.06 -12.30
N GLY A 171 21.54 14.79 -13.41
CA GLY A 171 22.56 14.63 -14.46
C GLY A 171 22.21 13.53 -15.47
N ALA A 172 23.23 13.11 -16.25
CA ALA A 172 23.03 12.18 -17.37
C ALA A 172 22.99 10.69 -16.98
N GLY A 173 23.39 10.35 -15.76
CA GLY A 173 23.43 8.96 -15.28
C GLY A 173 22.06 8.37 -14.98
N PRO A 174 21.97 7.03 -14.84
CA PRO A 174 20.73 6.38 -14.47
C PRO A 174 20.33 6.71 -13.03
N VAL A 175 19.01 6.83 -12.81
CA VAL A 175 18.40 7.12 -11.51
C VAL A 175 17.73 5.88 -10.94
N ILE A 176 18.25 5.38 -9.86
CA ILE A 176 17.66 4.30 -9.08
C ILE A 176 16.86 4.94 -7.94
N GLY A 177 15.60 4.60 -7.80
CA GLY A 177 14.75 5.21 -6.79
C GLY A 177 14.09 4.23 -5.85
N HIS A 178 13.79 4.72 -4.64
CA HIS A 178 12.99 4.03 -3.65
C HIS A 178 11.98 5.02 -3.03
N VAL A 179 10.74 4.60 -2.90
CA VAL A 179 9.69 5.39 -2.24
C VAL A 179 9.13 4.61 -1.05
N GLY A 180 9.21 5.21 0.13
CA GLY A 180 8.69 4.60 1.34
C GLY A 180 9.25 5.22 2.62
N ALA A 181 8.69 4.82 3.76
CA ALA A 181 9.24 5.22 5.05
C ALA A 181 10.69 4.74 5.22
N LEU A 182 11.57 5.61 5.68
CA LEU A 182 12.97 5.28 5.95
C LEU A 182 13.07 4.46 7.24
N GLN A 183 12.95 3.13 7.10
CA GLN A 183 12.81 2.18 8.19
C GLN A 183 13.42 0.83 7.78
N ASP A 184 14.71 0.65 8.05
CA ASP A 184 15.53 -0.43 7.49
C ASP A 184 15.03 -1.84 7.81
N HIS A 185 14.58 -2.05 9.05
CA HIS A 185 14.12 -3.37 9.49
C HIS A 185 12.88 -3.87 8.73
N HIS A 186 12.12 -2.95 8.11
CA HIS A 186 11.01 -3.30 7.22
C HIS A 186 11.38 -3.17 5.74
N LYS A 187 12.06 -2.07 5.36
CA LYS A 187 12.23 -1.67 3.96
C LYS A 187 13.59 -2.00 3.35
N GLY A 188 14.60 -2.36 4.17
CA GLY A 188 15.89 -2.83 3.69
C GLY A 188 16.71 -1.81 2.91
N GLN A 189 16.53 -0.51 3.15
CA GLN A 189 17.20 0.54 2.39
C GLN A 189 18.72 0.48 2.50
N SER A 190 19.28 -0.04 3.61
CA SER A 190 20.72 -0.25 3.75
C SER A 190 21.30 -1.13 2.64
N ILE A 191 20.57 -2.18 2.24
CA ILE A 191 20.97 -3.08 1.15
C ILE A 191 21.08 -2.33 -0.19
N LEU A 192 20.15 -1.41 -0.43
CA LEU A 192 20.14 -0.62 -1.65
C LEU A 192 21.31 0.38 -1.68
N ILE A 193 21.67 0.96 -0.55
CA ILE A 193 22.87 1.83 -0.44
C ILE A 193 24.15 1.03 -0.76
N GLU A 194 24.31 -0.16 -0.17
CA GLU A 194 25.47 -1.01 -0.42
C GLU A 194 25.50 -1.54 -1.87
N ALA A 195 24.35 -1.90 -2.43
CA ALA A 195 24.24 -2.29 -3.85
C ALA A 195 24.58 -1.12 -4.78
N PHE A 196 24.14 0.09 -4.46
CA PHE A 196 24.45 1.29 -5.23
C PHE A 196 25.94 1.64 -5.21
N GLN A 197 26.62 1.50 -4.09
CA GLN A 197 28.08 1.69 -4.01
C GLN A 197 28.82 0.75 -4.97
N ARG A 198 28.35 -0.50 -5.15
CA ARG A 198 28.87 -1.43 -6.14
C ARG A 198 28.52 -1.02 -7.57
N LEU A 199 27.26 -0.60 -7.81
CA LEU A 199 26.75 -0.15 -9.09
C LEU A 199 27.61 0.99 -9.67
N CYS A 200 28.08 1.91 -8.84
CA CYS A 200 28.88 3.06 -9.24
C CYS A 200 30.21 2.70 -9.93
N HIS A 201 30.73 1.48 -9.79
CA HIS A 201 31.89 1.04 -10.56
C HIS A 201 31.59 0.92 -12.07
N ALA A 202 30.37 0.58 -12.44
CA ALA A 202 29.96 0.49 -13.86
C ALA A 202 29.20 1.73 -14.34
N TYR A 203 28.53 2.43 -13.41
CA TYR A 203 27.73 3.63 -13.69
C TYR A 203 28.16 4.76 -12.74
N PRO A 204 29.31 5.42 -12.99
CA PRO A 204 29.87 6.43 -12.07
C PRO A 204 28.97 7.65 -11.89
N ASP A 205 28.13 7.98 -12.89
CA ASP A 205 27.19 9.09 -12.85
C ASP A 205 25.81 8.73 -12.36
N ALA A 206 25.58 7.47 -11.92
CA ALA A 206 24.30 7.04 -11.37
C ALA A 206 23.87 7.86 -10.14
N ARG A 207 22.57 7.91 -9.89
CA ARG A 207 21.99 8.49 -8.67
C ARG A 207 21.12 7.46 -7.97
N LEU A 208 21.18 7.48 -6.62
CA LEU A 208 20.24 6.76 -5.78
C LEU A 208 19.36 7.77 -5.05
N VAL A 209 18.06 7.67 -5.22
CA VAL A 209 17.09 8.63 -4.67
C VAL A 209 16.13 7.94 -3.71
N PHE A 210 16.12 8.38 -2.47
CA PHE A 210 15.13 7.97 -1.47
C PHE A 210 14.07 9.05 -1.28
N VAL A 211 12.82 8.71 -1.55
CA VAL A 211 11.67 9.59 -1.34
C VAL A 211 10.87 9.08 -0.15
N GLY A 212 10.81 9.88 0.91
CA GLY A 212 10.13 9.56 2.16
C GLY A 212 10.93 9.99 3.38
N GLU A 213 10.31 9.87 4.54
CA GLU A 213 10.88 10.19 5.84
C GLU A 213 10.81 8.97 6.76
N GLY A 214 11.64 8.95 7.80
CA GLY A 214 11.60 7.90 8.80
C GLY A 214 12.72 7.97 9.82
N PRO A 215 12.63 7.14 10.88
CA PRO A 215 13.54 7.20 12.01
C PRO A 215 15.00 6.84 11.64
N ASP A 216 15.21 6.08 10.57
CA ASP A 216 16.53 5.59 10.19
C ASP A 216 17.28 6.52 9.21
N ARG A 217 16.72 7.71 8.89
CA ARG A 217 17.33 8.66 7.95
C ARG A 217 18.79 8.96 8.31
N GLY A 218 19.07 9.37 9.56
CA GLY A 218 20.43 9.70 9.98
C GLY A 218 21.42 8.53 9.87
N ARG A 219 20.95 7.30 10.11
CA ARG A 219 21.73 6.08 9.90
C ARG A 219 22.07 5.87 8.42
N PHE A 220 21.10 6.11 7.53
CA PHE A 220 21.33 5.98 6.09
C PHE A 220 22.28 7.06 5.54
N GLU A 221 22.18 8.30 6.03
CA GLU A 221 23.11 9.37 5.69
C GLU A 221 24.56 9.03 6.12
N GLN A 222 24.71 8.42 7.30
CA GLN A 222 26.01 7.89 7.75
C GLN A 222 26.52 6.75 6.85
N LEU A 223 25.65 5.80 6.49
CA LEU A 223 25.99 4.68 5.61
C LEU A 223 26.35 5.15 4.19
N ALA A 224 25.71 6.21 3.72
CA ALA A 224 26.01 6.85 2.45
C ALA A 224 27.40 7.55 2.45
N GLY A 225 27.98 7.81 3.62
CA GLY A 225 29.33 8.36 3.74
C GLY A 225 29.53 9.75 3.12
N GLY A 226 28.46 10.53 2.98
CA GLY A 226 28.49 11.85 2.32
C GLY A 226 28.58 11.77 0.78
N ASP A 227 28.33 10.61 0.16
CA ASP A 227 28.30 10.49 -1.30
C ASP A 227 27.18 11.36 -1.91
N PRO A 228 27.52 12.41 -2.71
CA PRO A 228 26.54 13.33 -3.26
C PRO A 228 25.63 12.69 -4.31
N ARG A 229 25.90 11.45 -4.72
CA ARG A 229 25.06 10.69 -5.64
C ARG A 229 23.87 10.03 -4.95
N ILE A 230 23.88 9.95 -3.59
CA ILE A 230 22.78 9.41 -2.79
C ILE A 230 21.95 10.57 -2.23
N VAL A 231 20.71 10.69 -2.71
CA VAL A 231 19.81 11.80 -2.42
C VAL A 231 18.71 11.34 -1.48
N PHE A 232 18.57 11.99 -0.34
CA PHE A 232 17.45 11.83 0.58
C PHE A 232 16.48 12.99 0.41
N ALA A 233 15.48 12.81 -0.47
CA ALA A 233 14.54 13.86 -0.89
C ALA A 233 13.54 14.27 0.21
N GLY A 234 13.44 13.49 1.29
CA GLY A 234 12.43 13.73 2.31
C GLY A 234 11.02 13.37 1.86
N PHE A 235 10.02 13.81 2.62
CA PHE A 235 8.62 13.65 2.24
C PHE A 235 8.30 14.52 1.03
N GLN A 236 7.66 13.93 0.03
CA GLN A 236 7.24 14.61 -1.19
C GLN A 236 5.74 14.38 -1.42
N SER A 237 5.01 15.44 -1.72
CA SER A 237 3.58 15.36 -2.06
C SER A 237 3.34 14.95 -3.51
N ASN A 238 4.30 15.25 -4.39
CA ASN A 238 4.28 14.95 -5.82
C ASN A 238 5.06 13.66 -6.15
N VAL A 239 4.79 12.58 -5.43
CA VAL A 239 5.51 11.31 -5.54
C VAL A 239 5.53 10.77 -6.98
N GLY A 240 4.47 11.01 -7.76
CA GLY A 240 4.40 10.60 -9.17
C GLY A 240 5.50 11.19 -10.03
N ASP A 241 5.85 12.47 -9.84
CA ASP A 241 6.93 13.13 -10.57
C ASP A 241 8.29 12.51 -10.24
N TRP A 242 8.53 12.25 -8.94
CA TRP A 242 9.76 11.60 -8.49
C TRP A 242 9.90 10.18 -9.06
N MET A 243 8.82 9.40 -9.03
CA MET A 243 8.82 8.05 -9.62
C MET A 243 9.06 8.10 -11.13
N ALA A 244 8.38 8.99 -11.85
CA ALA A 244 8.55 9.14 -13.30
C ALA A 244 9.96 9.61 -13.70
N ALA A 245 10.71 10.21 -12.78
CA ALA A 245 12.11 10.58 -13.01
C ALA A 245 13.10 9.42 -12.78
N MET A 246 12.67 8.22 -12.37
CA MET A 246 13.52 7.06 -12.11
C MET A 246 13.66 6.18 -13.35
N ASP A 247 14.83 5.57 -13.53
CA ASP A 247 15.09 4.54 -14.54
C ASP A 247 14.82 3.13 -14.00
N VAL A 248 14.96 2.94 -12.68
CA VAL A 248 14.65 1.70 -11.95
C VAL A 248 14.06 2.05 -10.60
N PHE A 249 12.91 1.46 -10.29
CA PHE A 249 12.34 1.48 -8.95
C PHE A 249 12.80 0.23 -8.20
N ALA A 250 13.55 0.41 -7.11
CA ALA A 250 14.13 -0.67 -6.31
C ALA A 250 13.47 -0.75 -4.93
N PHE A 251 12.95 -1.93 -4.58
CA PHE A 251 12.15 -2.13 -3.37
C PHE A 251 12.62 -3.35 -2.55
N PRO A 252 13.73 -3.22 -1.79
CA PRO A 252 14.39 -4.31 -1.06
C PRO A 252 13.74 -4.61 0.30
N SER A 253 12.41 -4.58 0.39
CA SER A 253 11.70 -4.80 1.64
C SER A 253 12.04 -6.15 2.26
N ARG A 254 12.20 -6.15 3.59
CA ARG A 254 12.39 -7.36 4.43
C ARG A 254 11.05 -7.92 4.86
N GLU A 255 10.06 -7.05 4.95
CA GLU A 255 8.71 -7.39 5.38
C GLU A 255 7.71 -6.42 4.74
N GLU A 256 6.71 -6.96 4.02
CA GLU A 256 5.75 -6.14 3.29
C GLU A 256 4.35 -6.77 3.31
N GLY A 257 3.32 -5.94 3.49
CA GLY A 257 1.94 -6.39 3.35
C GLY A 257 1.59 -6.73 1.91
N LEU A 258 1.80 -5.79 1.01
CA LEU A 258 1.65 -5.95 -0.44
C LEU A 258 2.67 -5.12 -1.23
N GLY A 259 2.90 -3.86 -0.85
CA GLY A 259 3.81 -2.96 -1.58
C GLY A 259 3.07 -2.06 -2.57
N SER A 260 2.12 -1.25 -2.10
CA SER A 260 1.32 -0.37 -2.97
C SER A 260 2.17 0.60 -3.80
N SER A 261 3.33 1.05 -3.32
CA SER A 261 4.26 1.88 -4.10
C SER A 261 4.90 1.13 -5.28
N VAL A 262 4.98 -0.20 -5.20
CA VAL A 262 5.40 -1.04 -6.34
C VAL A 262 4.33 -0.99 -7.43
N LEU A 263 3.05 -1.11 -7.08
CA LEU A 263 1.94 -0.97 -8.03
C LEU A 263 1.92 0.42 -8.68
N ASP A 264 2.19 1.47 -7.91
CA ASP A 264 2.26 2.84 -8.44
C ASP A 264 3.41 2.98 -9.45
N ALA A 265 4.60 2.45 -9.15
CA ALA A 265 5.74 2.46 -10.08
C ALA A 265 5.45 1.67 -11.37
N MET A 266 4.79 0.52 -11.25
CA MET A 266 4.33 -0.28 -12.39
C MET A 266 3.36 0.50 -13.29
N LEU A 267 2.40 1.21 -12.70
CA LEU A 267 1.42 2.00 -13.43
C LEU A 267 2.05 3.20 -14.15
N ILE A 268 3.03 3.85 -13.53
CA ILE A 268 3.81 4.96 -14.14
C ILE A 268 4.69 4.44 -15.29
N GLY A 269 5.00 3.15 -15.33
CA GLY A 269 5.86 2.54 -16.35
C GLY A 269 7.33 2.53 -15.99
N VAL A 270 7.67 2.61 -14.70
CA VAL A 270 9.04 2.44 -14.22
C VAL A 270 9.34 0.96 -14.00
N PRO A 271 10.44 0.43 -14.56
CA PRO A 271 10.81 -0.97 -14.33
C PRO A 271 11.13 -1.21 -12.86
N VAL A 272 10.64 -2.32 -12.33
CA VAL A 272 10.66 -2.62 -10.90
C VAL A 272 11.61 -3.77 -10.57
N VAL A 273 12.42 -3.58 -9.54
CA VAL A 273 13.22 -4.64 -8.88
C VAL A 273 12.73 -4.78 -7.45
N THR A 274 12.27 -5.96 -7.04
CA THR A 274 11.72 -6.22 -5.70
C THR A 274 12.43 -7.37 -4.99
N SER A 275 12.32 -7.43 -3.66
CA SER A 275 12.55 -8.66 -2.90
C SER A 275 11.34 -9.61 -3.02
N ASP A 276 11.48 -10.82 -2.47
CA ASP A 276 10.43 -11.83 -2.38
C ASP A 276 9.69 -11.81 -1.02
N ALA A 277 9.76 -10.71 -0.29
CA ALA A 277 9.23 -10.58 1.07
C ALA A 277 7.70 -10.39 1.11
N GLY A 278 7.04 -11.12 2.00
CA GLY A 278 5.62 -10.94 2.32
C GLY A 278 4.71 -11.06 1.12
N GLY A 279 3.96 -10.01 0.79
CA GLY A 279 3.04 -9.96 -0.35
C GLY A 279 3.67 -9.55 -1.69
N LEU A 280 4.96 -9.19 -1.74
CA LEU A 280 5.62 -8.77 -2.99
C LEU A 280 5.60 -9.83 -4.11
N PRO A 281 5.76 -11.14 -3.81
CA PRO A 281 5.63 -12.18 -4.85
C PRO A 281 4.29 -12.18 -5.57
N GLU A 282 3.21 -11.69 -4.93
CA GLU A 282 1.88 -11.63 -5.54
C GLU A 282 1.74 -10.52 -6.58
N LEU A 283 2.65 -9.54 -6.53
CA LEU A 283 2.77 -8.49 -7.55
C LEU A 283 3.63 -8.94 -8.75
N ASN A 284 4.33 -10.08 -8.61
CA ASN A 284 5.22 -10.59 -9.64
C ASN A 284 4.59 -11.77 -10.39
N VAL A 285 4.04 -11.50 -11.57
CA VAL A 285 3.43 -12.55 -12.41
C VAL A 285 4.52 -13.21 -13.27
N ASN A 286 4.90 -14.43 -12.88
CA ASN A 286 5.86 -15.26 -13.64
C ASN A 286 7.18 -14.55 -14.00
N GLN A 287 7.63 -13.63 -13.15
CA GLN A 287 8.82 -12.80 -13.35
C GLN A 287 8.80 -11.97 -14.67
N CYS A 288 7.59 -11.68 -15.19
CA CYS A 288 7.43 -10.94 -16.43
C CYS A 288 7.25 -9.43 -16.23
N ASN A 289 6.71 -9.02 -15.08
CA ASN A 289 6.34 -7.62 -14.80
C ASN A 289 7.22 -6.93 -13.74
N SER A 290 8.14 -7.66 -13.13
CA SER A 290 9.19 -7.15 -12.24
C SER A 290 10.34 -8.16 -12.15
N LEU A 291 11.54 -7.67 -11.81
CA LEU A 291 12.68 -8.54 -11.51
C LEU A 291 12.73 -8.77 -10.00
N MET A 292 12.54 -10.01 -9.58
CA MET A 292 12.54 -10.38 -8.17
C MET A 292 13.91 -10.91 -7.74
N VAL A 293 14.44 -10.34 -6.65
CA VAL A 293 15.69 -10.75 -6.02
C VAL A 293 15.36 -11.55 -4.76
N PRO A 294 15.63 -12.86 -4.72
CA PRO A 294 15.14 -13.75 -3.66
C PRO A 294 15.86 -13.59 -2.32
N ASN A 295 16.86 -12.75 -2.25
CA ASN A 295 17.56 -12.48 -1.01
C ASN A 295 18.00 -11.01 -0.92
N LEU A 296 18.50 -10.63 0.24
CA LEU A 296 18.91 -9.26 0.55
C LEU A 296 20.44 -9.09 0.46
N ASP A 297 21.11 -9.83 -0.44
CA ASP A 297 22.53 -9.66 -0.74
C ASP A 297 22.76 -8.46 -1.66
N PRO A 298 23.50 -7.43 -1.24
CA PRO A 298 23.76 -6.24 -2.06
C PRO A 298 24.38 -6.53 -3.42
N ALA A 299 25.17 -7.61 -3.55
CA ALA A 299 25.76 -7.98 -4.84
C ALA A 299 24.72 -8.53 -5.82
N GLN A 300 23.66 -9.18 -5.35
CA GLN A 300 22.56 -9.63 -6.22
C GLN A 300 21.68 -8.44 -6.64
N TRP A 301 21.46 -7.47 -5.75
CA TRP A 301 20.74 -6.24 -6.07
C TRP A 301 21.48 -5.40 -7.11
N ASP A 302 22.81 -5.25 -6.98
CA ASP A 302 23.63 -4.61 -8.01
C ASP A 302 23.48 -5.30 -9.37
N ARG A 303 23.60 -6.64 -9.42
CA ARG A 303 23.42 -7.40 -10.67
C ARG A 303 22.03 -7.23 -11.29
N ALA A 304 20.98 -7.29 -10.46
CA ALA A 304 19.60 -7.15 -10.91
C ALA A 304 19.35 -5.74 -11.51
N ILE A 305 19.81 -4.69 -10.83
CA ILE A 305 19.70 -3.31 -11.30
C ILE A 305 20.46 -3.14 -12.62
N ARG A 306 21.70 -3.64 -12.72
CA ARG A 306 22.50 -3.62 -13.97
C ARG A 306 21.79 -4.34 -15.12
N GLN A 307 21.18 -5.50 -14.86
CA GLN A 307 20.43 -6.24 -15.86
C GLN A 307 19.30 -5.39 -16.46
N VAL A 308 18.54 -4.70 -15.62
CA VAL A 308 17.46 -3.81 -16.07
C VAL A 308 18.00 -2.60 -16.82
N LEU A 309 19.12 -2.02 -16.38
CA LEU A 309 19.72 -0.85 -17.03
C LEU A 309 20.37 -1.17 -18.38
N ALA A 310 20.99 -2.34 -18.50
CA ALA A 310 21.79 -2.72 -19.68
C ALA A 310 20.95 -3.19 -20.88
N ASP A 311 19.73 -3.69 -20.65
CA ASP A 311 18.87 -4.25 -21.70
C ASP A 311 17.56 -3.45 -21.88
N PRO A 312 17.52 -2.50 -22.84
CA PRO A 312 16.32 -1.72 -23.13
C PRO A 312 15.12 -2.58 -23.57
N ALA A 313 15.34 -3.69 -24.27
CA ALA A 313 14.27 -4.57 -24.72
C ALA A 313 13.67 -5.36 -23.53
N TYR A 314 14.52 -5.83 -22.62
CA TYR A 314 14.07 -6.45 -21.37
C TYR A 314 13.27 -5.46 -20.53
N ARG A 315 13.77 -4.24 -20.36
CA ARG A 315 13.09 -3.16 -19.64
C ARG A 315 11.70 -2.86 -20.23
N ALA A 316 11.61 -2.73 -21.56
CA ALA A 316 10.34 -2.49 -22.24
C ALA A 316 9.33 -3.63 -22.00
N ARG A 317 9.79 -4.89 -22.03
CA ARG A 317 8.91 -6.04 -21.71
C ARG A 317 8.42 -6.01 -20.27
N LEU A 318 9.31 -5.74 -19.31
CA LEU A 318 8.92 -5.63 -17.89
C LEU A 318 7.86 -4.55 -17.70
N THR A 319 8.08 -3.36 -18.23
CA THR A 319 7.16 -2.22 -18.03
C THR A 319 5.81 -2.43 -18.73
N ALA A 320 5.77 -3.02 -19.91
CA ALA A 320 4.52 -3.34 -20.59
C ALA A 320 3.68 -4.35 -19.80
N ALA A 321 4.29 -5.43 -19.31
CA ALA A 321 3.61 -6.42 -18.49
C ALA A 321 3.20 -5.86 -17.13
N ALA A 322 4.04 -5.00 -16.52
CA ALA A 322 3.76 -4.31 -15.26
C ALA A 322 2.55 -3.37 -15.39
N GLY A 323 2.49 -2.58 -16.45
CA GLY A 323 1.36 -1.70 -16.74
C GLY A 323 0.04 -2.46 -16.90
N SER A 324 0.05 -3.56 -17.64
CA SER A 324 -1.13 -4.42 -17.80
C SER A 324 -1.59 -5.01 -16.46
N PHE A 325 -0.66 -5.47 -15.64
CA PHE A 325 -0.97 -5.99 -14.30
C PHE A 325 -1.55 -4.90 -13.39
N ALA A 326 -0.95 -3.71 -13.39
CA ALA A 326 -1.40 -2.60 -12.57
C ALA A 326 -2.80 -2.13 -12.98
N GLN A 327 -3.10 -2.02 -14.28
CA GLN A 327 -4.42 -1.69 -14.80
C GLN A 327 -5.48 -2.72 -14.39
N ALA A 328 -5.16 -4.01 -14.39
CA ALA A 328 -6.07 -5.07 -13.95
C ALA A 328 -6.34 -5.06 -12.42
N ASN A 329 -5.55 -4.29 -11.66
CA ASN A 329 -5.69 -4.11 -10.21
C ASN A 329 -5.90 -2.63 -9.83
N ASP A 330 -6.65 -1.91 -10.64
CA ASP A 330 -7.04 -0.52 -10.39
C ASP A 330 -8.11 -0.40 -9.28
N VAL A 331 -8.52 0.84 -9.00
CA VAL A 331 -9.55 1.14 -7.99
C VAL A 331 -10.88 0.47 -8.34
N ALA A 332 -11.27 0.44 -9.63
CA ALA A 332 -12.54 -0.16 -10.06
C ALA A 332 -12.55 -1.68 -9.84
N ALA A 333 -11.44 -2.36 -10.16
CA ALA A 333 -11.29 -3.80 -9.93
C ALA A 333 -11.33 -4.16 -8.43
N MET A 334 -10.62 -3.40 -7.59
CA MET A 334 -10.66 -3.56 -6.13
C MET A 334 -12.08 -3.32 -5.60
N THR A 335 -12.73 -2.24 -6.01
CA THR A 335 -14.10 -1.89 -5.60
C THR A 335 -15.09 -2.99 -5.94
N LYS A 336 -15.02 -3.55 -7.16
CA LYS A 336 -15.88 -4.66 -7.58
C LYS A 336 -15.71 -5.88 -6.65
N ARG A 337 -14.49 -6.27 -6.33
CA ARG A 337 -14.21 -7.39 -5.42
C ARG A 337 -14.82 -7.16 -4.02
N TYR A 338 -14.71 -5.94 -3.48
CA TYR A 338 -15.34 -5.61 -2.20
C TYR A 338 -16.87 -5.57 -2.27
N LEU A 339 -17.45 -5.10 -3.37
CA LEU A 339 -18.90 -5.15 -3.58
C LEU A 339 -19.45 -6.58 -3.52
N ASP A 340 -18.75 -7.52 -4.13
CA ASP A 340 -19.15 -8.92 -4.09
C ASP A 340 -19.11 -9.45 -2.65
N VAL A 341 -18.06 -9.13 -1.88
CA VAL A 341 -17.98 -9.47 -0.45
C VAL A 341 -19.10 -8.84 0.37
N TYR A 342 -19.45 -7.57 0.12
CA TYR A 342 -20.56 -6.93 0.85
C TYR A 342 -21.90 -7.60 0.55
N ARG A 343 -22.14 -7.99 -0.69
CA ARG A 343 -23.37 -8.70 -1.09
C ARG A 343 -23.43 -10.08 -0.41
N ASP A 344 -22.33 -10.81 -0.41
CA ASP A 344 -22.27 -12.12 0.26
C ASP A 344 -22.57 -11.99 1.76
N ILE A 345 -22.01 -10.98 2.45
CA ILE A 345 -22.31 -10.72 3.86
C ILE A 345 -23.81 -10.46 4.06
N LEU A 346 -24.43 -9.64 3.22
CA LEU A 346 -25.86 -9.29 3.35
C LEU A 346 -26.81 -10.45 3.02
N THR A 347 -26.37 -11.43 2.24
CA THR A 347 -27.18 -12.63 1.96
C THR A 347 -27.11 -13.65 3.10
N MET A 348 -26.10 -13.57 3.97
CA MET A 348 -25.90 -14.48 5.10
C MET A 348 -26.53 -13.95 6.41
N THR A 349 -26.96 -12.67 6.43
CA THR A 349 -27.56 -12.00 7.60
C THR A 349 -29.08 -11.99 7.49
#